data_63f1bdf9f12a267bf6e1540f6ba55512
#
_entry.id   63f1bdf9f12a267bf6e1540f6ba55512
#
_cell.length_a   1.000
_cell.length_b   1.000
_cell.length_c   1.000
_cell.angle_alpha   90.00
_cell.angle_beta   90.00
_cell.angle_gamma   90.00
#
_symmetry.space_group_name_H-M   'P 1'
#
loop_
_entity.id
_entity.type
_entity.pdbx_description
1 polymer ?
#
loop_
_entity_poly.entity_id
_entity_poly.type
_entity_poly.pdbx_seq_one_letter_code
_entity_poly.pdbx_strand_id
1 'polypeptide(L)'
;NKYSAAQAIFEKLPYVEEATINRALPDTIVITVRECAAAAGVVTPEGYWLISENGKLLERTDTLPSGCPGITGVEPESPALSAQLSLGAEKTLTADTLLTLVQTARRYGMLAGIGSVDLSDAEAITFTYLDRFTVRLPWDSDLDYIFRSVQDLVNGLESNETGEINYMLLKSKGEM
;
A
#
# COMPACT_ATOMS: atom_id res chain seq x y z
N ASN A 1 3.43 15.71 29.86
CA ASN A 1 4.61 15.60 28.99
C ASN A 1 4.19 15.71 27.54
N LYS A 2 4.85 16.59 26.77
CA LYS A 2 4.53 16.83 25.35
C LYS A 2 4.64 15.58 24.46
N TYR A 3 5.55 14.67 24.79
CA TYR A 3 5.71 13.40 24.05
C TYR A 3 4.55 12.45 24.27
N SER A 4 4.05 12.34 25.51
CA SER A 4 2.89 11.49 25.78
C SER A 4 1.60 12.06 25.17
N ALA A 5 1.47 13.37 25.05
CA ALA A 5 0.33 14.00 24.37
C ALA A 5 0.38 13.77 22.86
N ALA A 6 1.54 13.92 22.23
CA ALA A 6 1.72 13.62 20.80
C ALA A 6 1.46 12.13 20.51
N GLN A 7 1.97 11.24 21.34
CA GLN A 7 1.72 9.80 21.24
C GLN A 7 0.23 9.47 21.35
N ALA A 8 -0.49 10.09 22.31
CA ALA A 8 -1.93 9.90 22.48
C ALA A 8 -2.74 10.37 21.25
N ILE A 9 -2.32 11.46 20.60
CA ILE A 9 -2.94 11.93 19.35
C ILE A 9 -2.72 10.90 18.25
N PHE A 10 -1.50 10.43 18.08
CA PHE A 10 -1.14 9.42 17.07
C PHE A 10 -1.93 8.11 17.25
N GLU A 11 -2.06 7.61 18.48
CA GLU A 11 -2.76 6.36 18.79
C GLU A 11 -4.28 6.46 18.67
N LYS A 12 -4.86 7.62 18.96
CA LYS A 12 -6.32 7.80 18.97
C LYS A 12 -6.89 8.30 17.64
N LEU A 13 -6.05 8.92 16.81
CA LEU A 13 -6.47 9.50 15.54
C LEU A 13 -5.78 8.75 14.38
N PRO A 14 -6.43 7.74 13.80
CA PRO A 14 -5.81 6.88 12.78
C PRO A 14 -5.27 7.64 11.57
N TYR A 15 -5.93 8.71 11.16
CA TYR A 15 -5.51 9.55 10.03
C TYR A 15 -4.44 10.59 10.35
N VAL A 16 -3.87 10.56 11.55
CA VAL A 16 -2.71 11.37 11.91
C VAL A 16 -1.44 10.55 11.73
N GLU A 17 -0.60 10.95 10.78
CA GLU A 17 0.70 10.29 10.54
C GLU A 17 1.75 10.76 11.53
N GLU A 18 1.73 12.04 11.87
CA GLU A 18 2.71 12.65 12.76
C GLU A 18 2.08 13.81 13.53
N ALA A 19 2.41 13.92 14.79
CA ALA A 19 2.05 15.06 15.63
C ALA A 19 3.26 15.57 16.40
N THR A 20 3.54 16.85 16.28
CA THR A 20 4.60 17.52 17.05
C THR A 20 4.02 18.63 17.91
N ILE A 21 4.48 18.71 19.15
CA ILE A 21 4.03 19.72 20.11
C ILE A 21 5.22 20.55 20.54
N ASN A 22 5.17 21.85 20.25
CA ASN A 22 6.20 22.81 20.59
C ASN A 22 5.63 23.91 21.50
N ARG A 23 6.46 24.47 22.36
CA ARG A 23 6.15 25.70 23.12
C ARG A 23 6.73 26.88 22.38
N ALA A 24 5.89 27.89 22.16
CA ALA A 24 6.29 29.21 21.74
C ALA A 24 6.08 30.16 22.93
N LEU A 25 7.14 30.88 23.32
CA LEU A 25 7.08 31.80 24.44
C LEU A 25 6.20 33.03 24.11
N PRO A 26 5.51 33.65 25.08
CA PRO A 26 5.53 33.32 26.51
C PRO A 26 4.63 32.15 26.92
N ASP A 27 3.45 31.93 26.30
CA ASP A 27 2.42 31.03 26.81
C ASP A 27 1.69 30.25 25.70
N THR A 28 2.29 30.09 24.52
CA THR A 28 1.65 29.45 23.39
C THR A 28 2.13 27.99 23.22
N ILE A 29 1.19 27.07 22.96
CA ILE A 29 1.49 25.71 22.51
C ILE A 29 1.16 25.64 21.01
N VAL A 30 2.11 25.19 20.22
CA VAL A 30 1.93 24.93 18.79
C VAL A 30 1.88 23.43 18.58
N ILE A 31 0.75 22.94 18.06
CA ILE A 31 0.57 21.55 17.69
C ILE A 31 0.57 21.50 16.16
N THR A 32 1.56 20.81 15.59
CA THR A 32 1.63 20.56 14.16
C THR A 32 1.24 19.12 13.90
N VAL A 33 0.27 18.92 13.02
CA VAL A 33 -0.25 17.61 12.65
C VAL A 33 -0.04 17.38 11.15
N ARG A 34 0.51 16.23 10.80
CA ARG A 34 0.55 15.74 9.43
C ARG A 34 -0.45 14.60 9.30
N GLU A 35 -1.38 14.74 8.37
CA GLU A 35 -2.38 13.72 8.09
C GLU A 35 -1.87 12.72 7.04
N CYS A 36 -2.39 11.50 7.08
CA CYS A 36 -2.22 10.49 6.06
C CYS A 36 -3.57 10.18 5.39
N ALA A 37 -3.49 9.58 4.20
CA ALA A 37 -4.65 9.12 3.46
C ALA A 37 -4.63 7.59 3.33
N ALA A 38 -5.80 7.00 3.07
CA ALA A 38 -5.88 5.61 2.67
C ALA A 38 -5.13 5.39 1.35
N ALA A 39 -4.32 4.36 1.30
CA ALA A 39 -3.53 3.98 0.13
C ALA A 39 -3.96 2.64 -0.46
N ALA A 40 -4.52 1.76 0.36
CA ALA A 40 -5.04 0.45 -0.05
C ALA A 40 -6.03 -0.07 0.98
N GLY A 41 -6.78 -1.11 0.64
CA GLY A 41 -7.65 -1.82 1.57
C GLY A 41 -7.36 -3.32 1.56
N VAL A 42 -6.98 -3.87 2.71
CA VAL A 42 -6.79 -5.32 2.87
C VAL A 42 -8.15 -5.99 3.01
N VAL A 43 -8.44 -6.92 2.11
CA VAL A 43 -9.73 -7.64 2.06
C VAL A 43 -9.79 -8.61 3.25
N THR A 44 -10.90 -8.59 3.98
CA THR A 44 -11.21 -9.52 5.05
C THR A 44 -12.63 -10.08 4.88
N PRO A 45 -13.00 -11.14 5.58
CA PRO A 45 -14.38 -11.66 5.52
C PRO A 45 -15.46 -10.64 5.91
N GLU A 46 -15.08 -9.59 6.64
CA GLU A 46 -15.97 -8.58 7.19
C GLU A 46 -15.85 -7.20 6.48
N GLY A 47 -15.22 -7.14 5.32
CA GLY A 47 -14.98 -5.90 4.57
C GLY A 47 -13.50 -5.61 4.36
N TYR A 48 -13.10 -4.36 4.50
CA TYR A 48 -11.72 -3.92 4.22
C TYR A 48 -11.11 -3.22 5.42
N TRP A 49 -9.85 -3.52 5.71
CA TRP A 49 -9.03 -2.67 6.54
C TRP A 49 -8.25 -1.69 5.66
N LEU A 50 -8.58 -0.41 5.77
CA LEU A 50 -7.83 0.63 5.07
C LEU A 50 -6.47 0.83 5.73
N ILE A 51 -5.45 0.95 4.91
CA ILE A 51 -4.07 1.21 5.34
C ILE A 51 -3.53 2.48 4.67
N SER A 52 -2.68 3.21 5.40
CA SER A 52 -1.84 4.26 4.83
C SER A 52 -0.70 3.65 4.01
N GLU A 53 0.01 4.47 3.24
CA GLU A 53 1.19 4.01 2.50
C GLU A 53 2.32 3.47 3.38
N ASN A 54 2.34 3.84 4.66
CA ASN A 54 3.28 3.34 5.65
C ASN A 54 2.73 2.14 6.45
N GLY A 55 1.55 1.66 6.10
CA GLY A 55 0.94 0.47 6.70
C GLY A 55 0.22 0.72 8.02
N LYS A 56 -0.09 1.98 8.37
CA LYS A 56 -0.95 2.25 9.52
C LYS A 56 -2.38 1.87 9.22
N LEU A 57 -3.02 1.09 10.10
CA LEU A 57 -4.43 0.72 10.02
C LEU A 57 -5.31 1.92 10.36
N LEU A 58 -6.12 2.36 9.41
CA LEU A 58 -6.89 3.60 9.51
C LEU A 58 -8.31 3.37 9.99
N GLU A 59 -9.04 2.51 9.31
CA GLU A 59 -10.41 2.15 9.65
C GLU A 59 -10.83 0.86 8.94
N ARG A 60 -11.91 0.27 9.43
CA ARG A 60 -12.61 -0.81 8.73
C ARG A 60 -13.81 -0.24 7.99
N THR A 61 -14.00 -0.67 6.74
CA THR A 61 -15.09 -0.20 5.88
C THR A 61 -15.63 -1.33 5.04
N ASP A 62 -16.89 -1.20 4.60
CA ASP A 62 -17.53 -2.16 3.69
C ASP A 62 -17.20 -1.88 2.22
N THR A 63 -16.68 -0.69 1.91
CA THR A 63 -16.39 -0.27 0.54
C THR A 63 -15.01 0.37 0.45
N LEU A 64 -14.31 0.09 -0.65
CA LEU A 64 -13.03 0.74 -0.94
C LEU A 64 -13.23 2.18 -1.41
N PRO A 65 -12.47 3.13 -0.89
CA PRO A 65 -12.39 4.46 -1.47
C PRO A 65 -11.85 4.41 -2.90
N SER A 66 -12.29 5.35 -3.73
CA SER A 66 -11.76 5.50 -5.09
C SER A 66 -10.24 5.68 -5.06
N GLY A 67 -9.54 4.98 -5.93
CA GLY A 67 -8.09 5.05 -6.03
C GLY A 67 -7.32 4.21 -5.00
N CYS A 68 -8.03 3.40 -4.19
CA CYS A 68 -7.41 2.44 -3.28
C CYS A 68 -7.54 1.02 -3.85
N PRO A 69 -6.45 0.32 -4.15
CA PRO A 69 -6.53 -1.08 -4.54
C PRO A 69 -6.98 -1.98 -3.40
N GLY A 70 -7.73 -3.04 -3.74
CA GLY A 70 -8.05 -4.13 -2.81
C GLY A 70 -6.92 -5.15 -2.76
N ILE A 71 -6.43 -5.45 -1.56
CA ILE A 71 -5.36 -6.42 -1.34
C ILE A 71 -5.97 -7.75 -0.91
N THR A 72 -5.70 -8.81 -1.67
CA THR A 72 -6.17 -10.17 -1.42
C THR A 72 -5.00 -11.14 -1.17
N GLY A 73 -5.31 -12.33 -0.66
CA GLY A 73 -4.33 -13.38 -0.40
C GLY A 73 -3.57 -13.24 0.93
N VAL A 74 -3.89 -12.22 1.71
CA VAL A 74 -3.35 -12.00 3.06
C VAL A 74 -4.44 -11.50 3.99
N GLU A 75 -4.28 -11.74 5.29
CA GLU A 75 -5.18 -11.24 6.33
C GLU A 75 -4.38 -10.51 7.41
N PRO A 76 -4.87 -9.36 7.90
CA PRO A 76 -4.24 -8.69 9.02
C PRO A 76 -4.30 -9.56 10.29
N GLU A 77 -3.17 -9.68 10.98
CA GLU A 77 -3.10 -10.35 12.28
C GLU A 77 -3.44 -9.35 13.39
N SER A 78 -4.45 -9.71 14.20
CA SER A 78 -4.90 -8.88 15.34
C SER A 78 -5.03 -7.39 15.01
N PRO A 79 -5.78 -7.00 13.96
CA PRO A 79 -5.84 -5.62 13.53
C PRO A 79 -6.52 -4.72 14.58
N ALA A 80 -5.96 -3.52 14.75
CA ALA A 80 -6.50 -2.48 15.62
C ALA A 80 -6.31 -1.11 14.99
N LEU A 81 -7.21 -0.17 15.31
CA LEU A 81 -7.10 1.22 14.85
C LEU A 81 -5.75 1.82 15.26
N SER A 82 -5.14 2.53 14.35
CA SER A 82 -3.84 3.19 14.49
C SER A 82 -2.65 2.24 14.67
N ALA A 83 -2.86 0.93 14.68
CA ALA A 83 -1.77 -0.03 14.73
C ALA A 83 -1.05 -0.16 13.38
N GLN A 84 0.18 -0.63 13.41
CA GLN A 84 0.91 -1.02 12.20
C GLN A 84 0.34 -2.34 11.66
N LEU A 85 0.17 -2.43 10.34
CA LEU A 85 -0.23 -3.67 9.68
C LEU A 85 0.76 -4.79 10.03
N SER A 86 0.24 -5.88 10.54
CA SER A 86 0.94 -7.15 10.70
C SER A 86 0.20 -8.24 9.94
N LEU A 87 0.94 -9.06 9.22
CA LEU A 87 0.44 -10.27 8.55
C LEU A 87 0.94 -11.54 9.26
N GLY A 88 1.43 -11.40 10.49
CA GLY A 88 2.10 -12.43 11.26
C GLY A 88 3.62 -12.43 11.09
N ALA A 89 4.33 -12.99 12.07
CA ALA A 89 5.79 -12.98 12.10
C ALA A 89 6.44 -13.67 10.88
N GLU A 90 5.80 -14.69 10.34
CA GLU A 90 6.27 -15.43 9.17
C GLU A 90 6.09 -14.66 7.84
N LYS A 91 5.23 -13.63 7.82
CA LYS A 91 4.89 -12.84 6.64
C LYS A 91 5.40 -11.39 6.71
N THR A 92 6.45 -11.13 7.46
CA THR A 92 7.04 -9.79 7.56
C THR A 92 7.54 -9.29 6.21
N LEU A 93 8.21 -10.13 5.42
CA LEU A 93 8.65 -9.79 4.06
C LEU A 93 7.46 -9.54 3.12
N THR A 94 6.37 -10.26 3.27
CA THR A 94 5.14 -10.04 2.50
C THR A 94 4.55 -8.67 2.79
N ALA A 95 4.47 -8.28 4.06
CA ALA A 95 4.00 -6.96 4.48
C ALA A 95 4.91 -5.85 3.96
N ASP A 96 6.22 -6.00 4.08
CA ASP A 96 7.21 -5.03 3.58
C ASP A 96 7.13 -4.86 2.07
N THR A 97 7.00 -5.96 1.33
CA THR A 97 6.85 -5.96 -0.13
C THR A 97 5.55 -5.27 -0.55
N LEU A 98 4.44 -5.55 0.13
CA LEU A 98 3.17 -4.88 -0.10
C LEU A 98 3.28 -3.36 0.07
N LEU A 99 3.87 -2.91 1.18
CA LEU A 99 4.03 -1.48 1.43
C LEU A 99 4.97 -0.83 0.40
N THR A 100 6.05 -1.50 0.03
CA THR A 100 6.96 -1.03 -1.02
C THR A 100 6.25 -0.92 -2.37
N LEU A 101 5.40 -1.89 -2.71
CA LEU A 101 4.59 -1.87 -3.93
C LEU A 101 3.63 -0.67 -3.94
N VAL A 102 2.90 -0.44 -2.86
CA VAL A 102 1.97 0.68 -2.71
C VAL A 102 2.70 2.02 -2.82
N GLN A 103 3.82 2.18 -2.12
CA GLN A 103 4.65 3.39 -2.15
C GLN A 103 5.24 3.64 -3.54
N THR A 104 5.73 2.59 -4.20
CA THR A 104 6.29 2.69 -5.56
C THR A 104 5.21 3.05 -6.57
N ALA A 105 4.04 2.40 -6.50
CA ALA A 105 2.90 2.72 -7.36
C ALA A 105 2.47 4.19 -7.20
N ARG A 106 2.44 4.71 -5.98
CA ARG A 106 2.13 6.12 -5.71
C ARG A 106 3.18 7.05 -6.29
N ARG A 107 4.45 6.74 -6.11
CA ARG A 107 5.57 7.55 -6.64
C ARG A 107 5.55 7.67 -8.16
N TYR A 108 5.12 6.62 -8.87
CA TYR A 108 4.92 6.65 -10.33
C TYR A 108 3.55 7.18 -10.76
N GLY A 109 2.70 7.62 -9.83
CA GLY A 109 1.35 8.12 -10.13
C GLY A 109 0.39 7.04 -10.62
N MET A 110 0.68 5.77 -10.35
CA MET A 110 -0.06 4.62 -10.87
C MET A 110 -1.04 4.01 -9.85
N LEU A 111 -0.93 4.35 -8.56
CA LEU A 111 -1.69 3.71 -7.49
C LEU A 111 -3.21 3.76 -7.73
N ALA A 112 -3.73 4.92 -8.14
CA ALA A 112 -5.16 5.10 -8.42
C ALA A 112 -5.67 4.25 -9.59
N GLY A 113 -4.79 3.79 -10.47
CA GLY A 113 -5.12 2.91 -11.59
C GLY A 113 -5.07 1.42 -11.24
N ILE A 114 -4.56 1.06 -10.06
CA ILE A 114 -4.52 -0.32 -9.59
C ILE A 114 -5.87 -0.65 -8.94
N GLY A 115 -6.57 -1.66 -9.45
CA GLY A 115 -7.84 -2.12 -8.90
C GLY A 115 -7.66 -3.13 -7.77
N SER A 116 -6.75 -4.08 -7.94
CA SER A 116 -6.47 -5.14 -6.98
C SER A 116 -5.01 -5.58 -6.99
N VAL A 117 -4.55 -6.08 -5.86
CA VAL A 117 -3.26 -6.76 -5.71
C VAL A 117 -3.51 -8.11 -5.04
N ASP A 118 -3.10 -9.18 -5.70
CA ASP A 118 -3.22 -10.55 -5.17
C ASP A 118 -1.86 -11.08 -4.74
N LEU A 119 -1.78 -11.44 -3.46
CA LEU A 119 -0.60 -11.95 -2.77
C LEU A 119 -0.75 -13.43 -2.39
N SER A 120 -1.74 -14.12 -2.94
CA SER A 120 -2.02 -15.54 -2.59
C SER A 120 -1.03 -16.53 -3.23
N ASP A 121 -0.42 -16.19 -4.35
CA ASP A 121 0.54 -17.06 -5.03
C ASP A 121 1.93 -16.94 -4.38
N ALA A 122 2.49 -18.06 -3.95
CA ALA A 122 3.82 -18.11 -3.32
C ALA A 122 4.97 -17.70 -4.26
N GLU A 123 4.77 -17.74 -5.57
CA GLU A 123 5.81 -17.44 -6.58
C GLU A 123 5.65 -16.07 -7.22
N ALA A 124 4.45 -15.49 -7.17
CA ALA A 124 4.14 -14.29 -7.92
C ALA A 124 3.23 -13.31 -7.18
N ILE A 125 3.43 -12.04 -7.44
CA ILE A 125 2.48 -10.97 -7.16
C ILE A 125 1.69 -10.70 -8.44
N THR A 126 0.38 -10.54 -8.33
CA THR A 126 -0.46 -10.16 -9.47
C THR A 126 -1.24 -8.90 -9.13
N PHE A 127 -1.25 -7.91 -10.00
CA PHE A 127 -2.12 -6.76 -9.84
C PHE A 127 -2.83 -6.38 -11.14
N THR A 128 -4.02 -5.79 -11.01
CA THR A 128 -4.77 -5.26 -12.14
C THR A 128 -4.49 -3.76 -12.30
N TYR A 129 -4.38 -3.29 -13.55
CA TYR A 129 -4.08 -1.90 -13.86
C TYR A 129 -5.02 -1.35 -14.92
N LEU A 130 -5.64 -0.20 -14.64
CA LEU A 130 -6.60 0.53 -15.49
C LEU A 130 -7.82 -0.29 -15.93
N ASP A 131 -8.19 -1.34 -15.20
CA ASP A 131 -9.21 -2.33 -15.61
C ASP A 131 -8.97 -2.97 -16.99
N ARG A 132 -7.73 -2.88 -17.48
CA ARG A 132 -7.31 -3.34 -18.81
C ARG A 132 -6.23 -4.40 -18.75
N PHE A 133 -5.33 -4.30 -17.83
CA PHE A 133 -4.14 -5.14 -17.76
C PHE A 133 -4.07 -5.93 -16.46
N THR A 134 -3.61 -7.17 -16.58
CA THR A 134 -3.18 -7.98 -15.44
C THR A 134 -1.65 -8.06 -15.49
N VAL A 135 -0.99 -7.58 -14.45
CA VAL A 135 0.46 -7.59 -14.33
C VAL A 135 0.87 -8.68 -13.37
N ARG A 136 1.76 -9.56 -13.79
CA ARG A 136 2.27 -10.66 -12.98
C ARG A 136 3.79 -10.59 -12.89
N LEU A 137 4.33 -10.62 -11.65
CA LEU A 137 5.75 -10.43 -11.37
C LEU A 137 6.24 -11.35 -10.24
N PRO A 138 7.52 -11.78 -10.26
CA PRO A 138 8.14 -12.48 -9.15
C PRO A 138 8.19 -11.62 -7.87
N TRP A 139 8.17 -12.26 -6.70
CA TRP A 139 8.26 -11.59 -5.40
C TRP A 139 9.53 -10.76 -5.18
N ASP A 140 10.63 -11.17 -5.79
CA ASP A 140 11.95 -10.54 -5.69
C ASP A 140 12.23 -9.51 -6.80
N SER A 141 11.18 -9.04 -7.48
CA SER A 141 11.29 -8.06 -8.57
C SER A 141 11.75 -6.69 -8.07
N ASP A 142 12.52 -6.00 -8.91
CA ASP A 142 12.76 -4.56 -8.79
C ASP A 142 11.48 -3.80 -9.15
N LEU A 143 10.75 -3.32 -8.15
CA LEU A 143 9.47 -2.66 -8.34
C LEU A 143 9.60 -1.33 -9.12
N ASP A 144 10.70 -0.60 -8.98
CA ASP A 144 10.95 0.59 -9.80
C ASP A 144 11.03 0.25 -11.29
N TYR A 145 11.74 -0.82 -11.62
CA TYR A 145 11.80 -1.32 -12.98
C TYR A 145 10.42 -1.76 -13.50
N ILE A 146 9.69 -2.54 -12.69
CA ILE A 146 8.34 -3.04 -13.06
C ILE A 146 7.40 -1.88 -13.34
N PHE A 147 7.25 -0.92 -12.43
CA PHE A 147 6.30 0.19 -12.61
C PHE A 147 6.67 1.09 -13.79
N ARG A 148 7.96 1.38 -13.98
CA ARG A 148 8.43 2.12 -15.15
C ARG A 148 8.13 1.37 -16.45
N SER A 149 8.44 0.08 -16.49
CA SER A 149 8.18 -0.76 -17.66
C SER A 149 6.70 -0.86 -17.99
N VAL A 150 5.83 -1.07 -16.99
CA VAL A 150 4.37 -1.10 -17.20
C VAL A 150 3.88 0.24 -17.73
N GLN A 151 4.35 1.36 -17.18
CA GLN A 151 3.96 2.70 -17.61
C GLN A 151 4.37 2.96 -19.07
N ASP A 152 5.60 2.61 -19.44
CA ASP A 152 6.10 2.75 -20.81
C ASP A 152 5.33 1.88 -21.81
N LEU A 153 5.07 0.62 -21.45
CA LEU A 153 4.28 -0.29 -22.26
C LEU A 153 2.85 0.23 -22.49
N VAL A 154 2.17 0.61 -21.42
CA VAL A 154 0.77 1.06 -21.48
C VAL A 154 0.64 2.37 -22.26
N ASN A 155 1.61 3.29 -22.13
CA ASN A 155 1.65 4.54 -22.89
C ASN A 155 1.85 4.31 -24.40
N GLY A 156 2.45 3.19 -24.78
CA GLY A 156 2.64 2.81 -26.19
C GLY A 156 1.45 2.06 -26.81
N LEU A 157 0.45 1.67 -26.00
CA LEU A 157 -0.70 0.90 -26.45
C LEU A 157 -1.92 1.80 -26.68
N GLU A 158 -2.82 1.36 -27.56
CA GLU A 158 -4.08 2.05 -27.80
C GLU A 158 -5.04 1.88 -26.61
N SER A 159 -6.01 2.79 -26.48
CA SER A 159 -6.90 2.85 -25.31
C SER A 159 -7.82 1.63 -25.17
N ASN A 160 -8.06 0.88 -26.23
CA ASN A 160 -8.88 -0.32 -26.27
C ASN A 160 -8.09 -1.64 -26.11
N GLU A 161 -6.76 -1.58 -26.08
CA GLU A 161 -5.94 -2.76 -25.88
C GLU A 161 -5.95 -3.21 -24.42
N THR A 162 -6.08 -4.53 -24.23
CA THR A 162 -6.12 -5.20 -22.92
C THR A 162 -5.23 -6.44 -22.96
N GLY A 163 -4.83 -6.92 -21.82
CA GLY A 163 -4.07 -8.17 -21.76
C GLY A 163 -3.27 -8.39 -20.50
N GLU A 164 -2.37 -9.36 -20.58
CA GLU A 164 -1.45 -9.71 -19.50
C GLU A 164 -0.04 -9.18 -19.79
N ILE A 165 0.57 -8.55 -18.77
CA ILE A 165 1.98 -8.17 -18.78
C ILE A 165 2.68 -9.10 -17.79
N ASN A 166 3.47 -10.03 -18.30
CA ASN A 166 4.03 -11.12 -17.53
C ASN A 166 5.56 -11.02 -17.43
N TYR A 167 6.05 -10.77 -16.20
CA TYR A 167 7.47 -10.66 -15.88
C TYR A 167 8.08 -11.97 -15.35
N MET A 168 7.30 -13.05 -15.22
CA MET A 168 7.79 -14.32 -14.67
C MET A 168 8.92 -14.94 -15.48
N LEU A 169 8.93 -14.71 -16.80
CA LEU A 169 9.96 -15.24 -17.70
C LEU A 169 11.33 -14.58 -17.53
N LEU A 170 11.43 -13.45 -16.84
CA LEU A 170 12.71 -12.80 -16.55
C LEU A 170 13.54 -13.60 -15.54
N LYS A 171 12.90 -14.40 -14.68
CA LYS A 171 13.56 -15.24 -13.68
C LYS A 171 14.30 -16.43 -14.29
N SER A 172 13.85 -16.94 -15.45
CA SER A 172 14.44 -18.11 -16.10
C SER A 172 15.70 -17.79 -16.92
N LYS A 173 16.04 -16.53 -17.14
CA LYS A 173 17.22 -16.10 -17.90
C LYS A 173 18.44 -15.74 -17.02
N GLY A 174 18.27 -15.70 -15.69
CA GLY A 174 19.32 -15.41 -14.72
C GLY A 174 20.08 -16.62 -14.17
N GLU A 175 19.67 -17.84 -14.56
CA GLU A 175 20.34 -19.09 -14.16
C GLU A 175 21.00 -19.74 -15.39
N MET A 176 22.09 -19.16 -15.83
CA MET A 176 23.12 -19.83 -16.64
C MET A 176 24.49 -19.30 -16.25
#